data_1bd1a424486f6bab7cd9e1244646c53b
#
_entry.id   1bd1a424486f6bab7cd9e1244646c53b
#
_cell.length_a   1.000
_cell.length_b   1.000
_cell.length_c   1.000
_cell.angle_alpha   90.00
_cell.angle_beta   90.00
_cell.angle_gamma   90.00
#
_symmetry.space_group_name_H-M   'P 1'
#
loop_
_entity.id
_entity.type
_entity.pdbx_description
1 polymer ?
#
loop_
_entity_poly.entity_id
_entity_poly.type
_entity_poly.pdbx_seq_one_letter_code
_entity_poly.pdbx_strand_id
1 'polypeptide(L)'
;NIADCCPEDLCNELQATIRKMKAYLKSFKIAKVNMADHCVFDLIPHDFLTQFCEIKNKITEHVFETYDKPDNYEHLDAVYKLLHKIRYQKLNLNSEDCKHLFYSSMNRQKIQELMKNYRRIDYNMFGTITGRLTTHPESFPILNIRKDLRRIIKPHNDLMMSLDYNGAEIRTLLDLCGQQQPEYDIHEWNIQNVINDL
;
A
#
# COMPACT_ATOMS: atom_id res chain seq x y z
N ASN A 1 12.51 2.05 8.31
CA ASN A 1 12.29 3.49 8.32
C ASN A 1 13.65 4.21 8.31
N ILE A 2 13.80 5.28 7.54
CA ILE A 2 15.08 6.02 7.44
C ILE A 2 15.60 6.51 8.81
N ALA A 3 14.70 6.75 9.75
CA ALA A 3 15.05 7.13 11.11
C ALA A 3 15.72 6.00 11.91
N ASP A 4 15.43 4.74 11.58
CA ASP A 4 15.96 3.57 12.29
C ASP A 4 17.41 3.26 11.89
N CYS A 5 17.83 3.77 10.73
CA CYS A 5 19.17 3.61 10.17
C CYS A 5 19.98 4.93 10.20
N CYS A 6 19.51 5.93 10.95
CA CYS A 6 20.16 7.23 10.99
C CYS A 6 21.41 7.17 11.87
N PRO A 7 22.59 7.61 11.38
CA PRO A 7 23.78 7.79 12.20
C PRO A 7 23.52 8.74 13.38
N GLU A 8 24.17 8.50 14.52
CA GLU A 8 23.93 9.27 15.76
C GLU A 8 24.19 10.76 15.58
N ASP A 9 25.20 11.14 14.83
CA ASP A 9 25.58 12.53 14.53
C ASP A 9 24.51 13.26 13.69
N LEU A 10 23.75 12.55 12.86
CA LEU A 10 22.68 13.12 12.01
C LEU A 10 21.29 13.08 12.66
N CYS A 11 21.10 12.34 13.75
CA CYS A 11 19.78 12.16 14.38
C CYS A 11 19.10 13.47 14.78
N ASN A 12 19.85 14.39 15.37
CA ASN A 12 19.29 15.69 15.83
C ASN A 12 18.84 16.56 14.64
N GLU A 13 19.64 16.60 13.60
CA GLU A 13 19.35 17.34 12.36
C GLU A 13 18.14 16.75 11.65
N LEU A 14 18.09 15.41 11.53
CA LEU A 14 16.94 14.70 10.97
C LEU A 14 15.65 15.01 11.72
N GLN A 15 15.67 14.95 13.05
CA GLN A 15 14.48 15.24 13.86
C GLN A 15 14.02 16.69 13.72
N ALA A 16 14.94 17.64 13.67
CA ALA A 16 14.61 19.06 13.45
C ALA A 16 13.98 19.26 12.08
N THR A 17 14.54 18.63 11.05
CA THR A 17 14.05 18.69 9.67
C THR A 17 12.69 18.05 9.52
N ILE A 18 12.46 16.87 10.15
CA ILE A 18 11.16 16.20 10.16
C ILE A 18 10.09 17.06 10.87
N ARG A 19 10.45 17.69 12.02
CA ARG A 19 9.52 18.59 12.73
C ARG A 19 9.10 19.77 11.86
N LYS A 20 10.05 20.39 11.16
CA LYS A 20 9.79 21.50 10.24
C LYS A 20 8.92 21.08 9.05
N MET A 21 9.21 19.93 8.44
CA MET A 21 8.37 19.37 7.38
C MET A 21 6.93 19.12 7.84
N LYS A 22 6.76 18.50 9.01
CA LYS A 22 5.43 18.28 9.61
C LYS A 22 4.68 19.58 9.86
N ALA A 23 5.38 20.66 10.25
CA ALA A 23 4.78 21.98 10.45
C ALA A 23 4.27 22.56 9.11
N TYR A 24 5.02 22.45 8.02
CA TYR A 24 4.56 22.86 6.69
C TYR A 24 3.30 22.07 6.27
N LEU A 25 3.35 20.74 6.35
CA LEU A 25 2.20 19.90 5.99
C LEU A 25 0.95 20.22 6.85
N LYS A 26 1.15 20.49 8.15
CA LYS A 26 0.06 20.92 9.02
C LYS A 26 -0.51 22.27 8.60
N SER A 27 0.33 23.23 8.21
CA SER A 27 -0.09 24.54 7.73
C SER A 27 -0.91 24.44 6.46
N PHE A 28 -0.51 23.59 5.51
CA PHE A 28 -1.27 23.34 4.28
C PHE A 28 -2.65 22.74 4.57
N LYS A 29 -2.71 21.81 5.53
CA LYS A 29 -3.98 21.22 5.96
C LYS A 29 -4.91 22.28 6.60
N ILE A 30 -4.38 23.17 7.45
CA ILE A 30 -5.14 24.28 8.06
C ILE A 30 -5.62 25.24 7.00
N ALA A 31 -4.79 25.57 6.03
CA ALA A 31 -5.13 26.42 4.88
C ALA A 31 -6.05 25.74 3.87
N LYS A 32 -6.44 24.48 4.09
CA LYS A 32 -7.30 23.68 3.18
C LYS A 32 -6.73 23.57 1.79
N VAL A 33 -5.41 23.55 1.63
CA VAL A 33 -4.76 23.32 0.34
C VAL A 33 -5.06 21.89 -0.09
N ASN A 34 -5.59 21.73 -1.31
CA ASN A 34 -5.83 20.40 -1.87
C ASN A 34 -4.51 19.82 -2.39
N MET A 35 -3.89 18.95 -1.59
CA MET A 35 -2.61 18.32 -1.94
C MET A 35 -2.70 17.37 -3.15
N ALA A 36 -3.91 17.04 -3.64
CA ALA A 36 -4.07 16.29 -4.88
C ALA A 36 -3.86 17.14 -6.14
N ASP A 37 -4.02 18.45 -6.01
CA ASP A 37 -3.91 19.41 -7.13
C ASP A 37 -2.55 20.13 -7.13
N HIS A 38 -1.73 19.99 -6.08
CA HIS A 38 -0.47 20.70 -5.91
C HIS A 38 0.68 19.75 -5.62
N CYS A 39 1.85 20.02 -6.18
CA CYS A 39 3.09 19.36 -5.80
C CYS A 39 3.57 19.94 -4.46
N VAL A 40 3.78 19.09 -3.47
CA VAL A 40 4.27 19.52 -2.14
C VAL A 40 5.62 20.25 -2.23
N PHE A 41 6.46 19.87 -3.19
CA PHE A 41 7.77 20.49 -3.38
C PHE A 41 7.68 21.93 -3.89
N ASP A 42 6.63 22.27 -4.64
CA ASP A 42 6.41 23.64 -5.11
C ASP A 42 5.88 24.58 -4.01
N LEU A 43 5.36 23.99 -2.92
CA LEU A 43 4.77 24.73 -1.78
C LEU A 43 5.77 24.94 -0.64
N ILE A 44 6.92 24.28 -0.68
CA ILE A 44 7.94 24.34 0.39
C ILE A 44 9.09 25.26 -0.06
N PRO A 45 9.63 26.12 0.84
CA PRO A 45 10.78 26.93 0.53
C PRO A 45 11.95 26.09 0.03
N HIS A 46 12.57 26.51 -1.08
CA HIS A 46 13.61 25.75 -1.78
C HIS A 46 14.81 25.44 -0.86
N ASP A 47 15.29 26.41 -0.08
CA ASP A 47 16.43 26.21 0.82
C ASP A 47 16.15 25.10 1.85
N PHE A 48 14.94 25.07 2.40
CA PHE A 48 14.55 23.99 3.32
C PHE A 48 14.41 22.65 2.62
N LEU A 49 13.88 22.64 1.40
CA LEU A 49 13.77 21.43 0.60
C LEU A 49 15.14 20.83 0.29
N THR A 50 16.11 21.68 -0.05
CA THR A 50 17.51 21.28 -0.27
C THR A 50 18.09 20.61 0.98
N GLN A 51 17.98 21.26 2.15
CA GLN A 51 18.43 20.68 3.42
C GLN A 51 17.77 19.35 3.73
N PHE A 52 16.46 19.23 3.48
CA PHE A 52 15.72 17.98 3.68
C PHE A 52 16.19 16.86 2.77
N CYS A 53 16.50 17.18 1.51
CA CYS A 53 17.03 16.19 0.55
C CYS A 53 18.47 15.80 0.90
N GLU A 54 19.31 16.74 1.29
CA GLU A 54 20.72 16.50 1.65
C GLU A 54 20.83 15.57 2.86
N ILE A 55 20.07 15.81 3.94
CA ILE A 55 20.14 14.93 5.10
C ILE A 55 19.63 13.51 4.76
N LYS A 56 18.57 13.42 3.96
CA LYS A 56 18.08 12.10 3.52
C LYS A 56 19.10 11.38 2.64
N ASN A 57 19.82 12.11 1.82
CA ASN A 57 20.87 11.57 0.94
C ASN A 57 22.03 11.00 1.78
N LYS A 58 22.55 11.79 2.72
CA LYS A 58 23.62 11.36 3.65
C LYS A 58 23.24 10.07 4.39
N ILE A 59 21.99 9.98 4.90
CA ILE A 59 21.53 8.77 5.59
C ILE A 59 21.41 7.59 4.60
N THR A 60 20.95 7.83 3.40
CA THR A 60 20.84 6.81 2.36
C THR A 60 22.21 6.27 1.94
N GLU A 61 23.18 7.15 1.75
CA GLU A 61 24.58 6.79 1.47
C GLU A 61 25.16 5.94 2.60
N HIS A 62 24.99 6.37 3.86
CA HIS A 62 25.39 5.59 5.02
C HIS A 62 24.78 4.18 5.04
N VAL A 63 23.49 4.06 4.71
CA VAL A 63 22.81 2.74 4.64
C VAL A 63 23.45 1.86 3.57
N PHE A 64 23.74 2.39 2.39
CA PHE A 64 24.36 1.61 1.31
C PHE A 64 25.82 1.23 1.60
N GLU A 65 26.52 1.99 2.43
CA GLU A 65 27.91 1.70 2.84
C GLU A 65 27.99 0.71 4.02
N THR A 66 26.98 0.73 4.91
CA THR A 66 27.06 0.04 6.21
C THR A 66 26.26 -1.25 6.27
N TYR A 67 25.16 -1.34 5.51
CA TYR A 67 24.24 -2.48 5.57
C TYR A 67 24.33 -3.33 4.31
N ASP A 68 24.40 -4.64 4.50
CA ASP A 68 24.28 -5.59 3.41
C ASP A 68 22.87 -5.60 2.83
N LYS A 69 22.79 -5.84 1.52
CA LYS A 69 21.49 -6.04 0.88
C LYS A 69 20.84 -7.31 1.38
N PRO A 70 19.57 -7.30 1.79
CA PRO A 70 18.87 -8.52 2.16
C PRO A 70 18.70 -9.45 0.94
N ASP A 71 18.66 -10.75 1.16
CA ASP A 71 18.57 -11.76 0.09
C ASP A 71 17.37 -11.55 -0.86
N ASN A 72 16.28 -11.00 -0.32
CA ASN A 72 15.06 -10.70 -1.08
C ASN A 72 15.00 -9.26 -1.62
N TYR A 73 16.12 -8.53 -1.67
CA TYR A 73 16.16 -7.11 -2.08
C TYR A 73 15.52 -6.88 -3.46
N GLU A 74 15.85 -7.71 -4.45
CA GLU A 74 15.33 -7.56 -5.81
C GLU A 74 13.81 -7.72 -5.86
N HIS A 75 13.28 -8.68 -5.09
CA HIS A 75 11.84 -8.88 -4.95
C HIS A 75 11.18 -7.64 -4.32
N LEU A 76 11.74 -7.13 -3.22
CA LEU A 76 11.20 -5.94 -2.54
C LEU A 76 11.25 -4.71 -3.43
N ASP A 77 12.31 -4.50 -4.20
CA ASP A 77 12.44 -3.41 -5.17
C ASP A 77 11.39 -3.51 -6.29
N ALA A 78 11.19 -4.72 -6.84
CA ALA A 78 10.17 -4.96 -7.85
C ALA A 78 8.76 -4.68 -7.32
N VAL A 79 8.43 -5.16 -6.12
CA VAL A 79 7.16 -4.88 -5.45
C VAL A 79 7.01 -3.38 -5.18
N TYR A 80 8.02 -2.71 -4.67
CA TYR A 80 8.00 -1.26 -4.43
C TYR A 80 7.71 -0.47 -5.71
N LYS A 81 8.38 -0.80 -6.81
CA LYS A 81 8.16 -0.17 -8.12
C LYS A 81 6.74 -0.40 -8.63
N LEU A 82 6.19 -1.61 -8.43
CA LEU A 82 4.81 -1.91 -8.79
C LEU A 82 3.82 -1.08 -7.95
N LEU A 83 4.00 -1.05 -6.62
CA LEU A 83 3.15 -0.27 -5.72
C LEU A 83 3.20 1.23 -6.03
N HIS A 84 4.38 1.74 -6.39
CA HIS A 84 4.55 3.11 -6.84
C HIS A 84 3.73 3.41 -8.11
N LYS A 85 3.73 2.51 -9.10
CA LYS A 85 2.89 2.65 -10.29
C LYS A 85 1.40 2.65 -9.94
N ILE A 86 0.96 1.74 -9.07
CA ILE A 86 -0.44 1.65 -8.62
C ILE A 86 -0.86 2.94 -7.92
N ARG A 87 -0.03 3.49 -7.05
CA ARG A 87 -0.28 4.72 -6.30
C ARG A 87 -0.62 5.92 -7.19
N TYR A 88 0.00 6.00 -8.37
CA TYR A 88 -0.23 7.10 -9.30
C TYR A 88 -1.36 6.85 -10.31
N GLN A 89 -1.93 5.64 -10.32
CA GLN A 89 -3.11 5.35 -11.14
C GLN A 89 -4.37 5.91 -10.49
N LYS A 90 -5.14 6.66 -11.26
CA LYS A 90 -6.44 7.15 -10.83
C LYS A 90 -7.48 6.04 -10.99
N LEU A 91 -8.26 5.78 -9.95
CA LEU A 91 -9.34 4.79 -10.01
C LEU A 91 -10.44 5.23 -10.95
N ASN A 92 -10.94 4.31 -11.77
CA ASN A 92 -12.18 4.46 -12.50
C ASN A 92 -13.33 3.97 -11.62
N LEU A 93 -14.08 4.89 -11.02
CA LEU A 93 -15.18 4.60 -10.11
C LEU A 93 -16.51 4.98 -10.76
N ASN A 94 -17.46 4.04 -10.75
CA ASN A 94 -18.82 4.23 -11.25
C ASN A 94 -19.81 3.49 -10.34
N SER A 95 -20.88 4.15 -9.93
CA SER A 95 -21.89 3.61 -9.03
C SER A 95 -23.10 2.97 -9.74
N GLU A 96 -23.14 2.95 -11.07
CA GLU A 96 -24.30 2.45 -11.84
C GLU A 96 -24.69 1.03 -11.42
N ASP A 97 -23.74 0.10 -11.35
CA ASP A 97 -23.99 -1.29 -10.96
C ASP A 97 -24.34 -1.47 -9.47
N CYS A 98 -24.23 -0.42 -8.68
CA CYS A 98 -24.58 -0.41 -7.26
C CYS A 98 -25.89 0.30 -6.95
N LYS A 99 -26.65 0.77 -7.97
CA LYS A 99 -27.92 1.48 -7.78
C LYS A 99 -28.93 0.66 -6.98
N HIS A 100 -28.95 -0.66 -7.16
CA HIS A 100 -29.81 -1.56 -6.40
C HIS A 100 -29.53 -1.55 -4.89
N LEU A 101 -28.38 -1.06 -4.45
CA LEU A 101 -28.03 -0.94 -3.03
C LEU A 101 -28.48 0.40 -2.41
N PHE A 102 -29.00 1.32 -3.22
CA PHE A 102 -29.35 2.68 -2.77
C PHE A 102 -30.66 2.74 -1.96
N TYR A 103 -31.41 1.65 -1.88
CA TYR A 103 -32.57 1.56 -0.99
C TYR A 103 -32.16 1.68 0.50
N SER A 104 -30.94 1.22 0.85
CA SER A 104 -30.38 1.40 2.18
C SER A 104 -29.66 2.74 2.28
N SER A 105 -30.06 3.58 3.23
CA SER A 105 -29.40 4.87 3.49
C SER A 105 -27.92 4.72 3.85
N MET A 106 -27.59 3.68 4.60
CA MET A 106 -26.21 3.35 4.99
C MET A 106 -25.35 2.98 3.76
N ASN A 107 -25.87 2.14 2.86
CA ASN A 107 -25.14 1.79 1.63
C ASN A 107 -24.96 3.00 0.72
N ARG A 108 -26.01 3.82 0.57
CA ARG A 108 -25.95 5.06 -0.21
C ARG A 108 -24.87 6.00 0.31
N GLN A 109 -24.85 6.22 1.63
CA GLN A 109 -23.85 7.07 2.25
C GLN A 109 -22.43 6.53 2.05
N LYS A 110 -22.26 5.21 2.21
CA LYS A 110 -20.94 4.56 2.01
C LYS A 110 -20.46 4.66 0.56
N ILE A 111 -21.33 4.44 -0.41
CA ILE A 111 -21.00 4.60 -1.83
C ILE A 111 -20.62 6.04 -2.14
N GLN A 112 -21.38 7.01 -1.64
CA GLN A 112 -21.08 8.44 -1.82
C GLN A 112 -19.72 8.81 -1.21
N GLU A 113 -19.43 8.30 -0.01
CA GLU A 113 -18.13 8.49 0.64
C GLU A 113 -16.98 7.93 -0.23
N LEU A 114 -17.10 6.69 -0.71
CA LEU A 114 -16.10 6.05 -1.55
C LEU A 114 -15.89 6.82 -2.87
N MET A 115 -16.95 7.29 -3.50
CA MET A 115 -16.90 8.03 -4.75
C MET A 115 -16.29 9.44 -4.60
N LYS A 116 -16.49 10.08 -3.44
CA LYS A 116 -16.06 11.46 -3.21
C LYS A 116 -14.64 11.56 -2.68
N ASN A 117 -14.28 10.71 -1.70
CA ASN A 117 -13.09 10.93 -0.90
C ASN A 117 -11.85 10.21 -1.44
N TYR A 118 -12.04 9.17 -2.26
CA TYR A 118 -10.93 8.34 -2.68
C TYR A 118 -10.76 8.33 -4.20
N ARG A 119 -9.53 8.51 -4.64
CA ARG A 119 -9.19 8.55 -6.06
C ARG A 119 -8.09 7.57 -6.45
N ARG A 120 -7.35 7.06 -5.48
CA ARG A 120 -6.14 6.25 -5.69
C ARG A 120 -6.03 5.17 -4.62
N ILE A 121 -5.27 4.12 -4.92
CA ILE A 121 -4.87 3.10 -3.96
C ILE A 121 -3.41 3.36 -3.59
N ASP A 122 -3.14 3.44 -2.30
CA ASP A 122 -1.79 3.56 -1.75
C ASP A 122 -1.56 2.44 -0.75
N TYR A 123 -0.69 1.50 -1.13
CA TYR A 123 -0.36 0.34 -0.31
C TYR A 123 0.85 0.61 0.57
N ASN A 124 0.77 0.09 1.80
CA ASN A 124 1.91 -0.03 2.69
C ASN A 124 2.46 -1.46 2.61
N MET A 125 3.70 -1.61 2.13
CA MET A 125 4.39 -2.89 1.96
C MET A 125 4.77 -3.53 3.30
N PHE A 126 5.00 -2.72 4.33
CA PHE A 126 5.42 -3.15 5.67
C PHE A 126 4.33 -2.98 6.73
N GLY A 127 3.06 -3.08 6.33
CA GLY A 127 1.92 -2.84 7.21
C GLY A 127 1.60 -3.99 8.16
N THR A 128 2.12 -5.20 7.90
CA THR A 128 1.90 -6.40 8.73
C THR A 128 3.20 -7.17 8.94
N ILE A 129 3.27 -7.94 10.03
CA ILE A 129 4.41 -8.82 10.33
C ILE A 129 4.52 -9.96 9.30
N THR A 130 3.40 -10.37 8.72
CA THR A 130 3.33 -11.47 7.75
C THR A 130 3.67 -11.04 6.31
N GLY A 131 4.04 -9.78 6.07
CA GLY A 131 4.34 -9.25 4.74
C GLY A 131 3.12 -8.98 3.87
N ARG A 132 1.90 -9.15 4.37
CA ARG A 132 0.68 -8.78 3.63
C ARG A 132 0.58 -7.27 3.48
N LEU A 133 0.19 -6.82 2.29
CA LEU A 133 -0.05 -5.41 2.03
C LEU A 133 -1.21 -4.88 2.88
N THR A 134 -1.07 -3.66 3.37
CA THR A 134 -2.18 -2.87 3.94
C THR A 134 -2.36 -1.60 3.12
N THR A 135 -3.46 -0.90 3.30
CA THR A 135 -3.68 0.40 2.67
C THR A 135 -3.44 1.53 3.67
N HIS A 136 -2.88 2.64 3.20
CA HIS A 136 -2.79 3.86 4.03
C HIS A 136 -4.19 4.42 4.36
N PRO A 137 -4.36 5.13 5.50
CA PRO A 137 -5.67 5.63 5.96
C PRO A 137 -6.43 6.50 4.96
N GLU A 138 -5.72 7.28 4.14
CA GLU A 138 -6.31 8.18 3.13
C GLU A 138 -6.44 7.51 1.75
N SER A 139 -6.13 6.23 1.66
CA SER A 139 -6.24 5.41 0.46
C SER A 139 -7.64 4.84 0.28
N PHE A 140 -8.01 4.53 -0.96
CA PHE A 140 -9.20 3.74 -1.24
C PHE A 140 -9.11 2.38 -0.51
N PRO A 141 -10.11 1.99 0.30
CA PRO A 141 -10.01 0.82 1.18
C PRO A 141 -10.26 -0.50 0.44
N ILE A 142 -9.48 -0.76 -0.63
CA ILE A 142 -9.68 -1.91 -1.53
C ILE A 142 -9.68 -3.26 -0.82
N LEU A 143 -8.88 -3.41 0.25
CA LEU A 143 -8.75 -4.65 1.00
C LEU A 143 -9.95 -4.92 1.92
N ASN A 144 -10.63 -3.86 2.38
CA ASN A 144 -11.71 -3.93 3.38
C ASN A 144 -13.09 -3.62 2.80
N ILE A 145 -13.18 -3.32 1.51
CA ILE A 145 -14.46 -3.02 0.88
C ILE A 145 -15.32 -4.29 0.76
N ARG A 146 -16.59 -4.19 1.12
CA ARG A 146 -17.56 -5.28 1.00
C ARG A 146 -17.67 -5.75 -0.46
N LYS A 147 -17.87 -7.05 -0.64
CA LYS A 147 -17.93 -7.69 -1.97
C LYS A 147 -18.96 -7.06 -2.91
N ASP A 148 -20.14 -6.73 -2.40
CA ASP A 148 -21.21 -6.07 -3.16
C ASP A 148 -20.86 -4.65 -3.61
N LEU A 149 -20.05 -3.93 -2.83
CA LEU A 149 -19.58 -2.59 -3.15
C LEU A 149 -18.35 -2.56 -4.08
N ARG A 150 -17.64 -3.67 -4.28
CA ARG A 150 -16.49 -3.73 -5.19
C ARG A 150 -16.86 -3.41 -6.64
N ARG A 151 -18.14 -3.58 -7.00
CA ARG A 151 -18.66 -3.27 -8.34
C ARG A 151 -18.56 -1.79 -8.73
N ILE A 152 -18.28 -0.90 -7.78
CA ILE A 152 -18.01 0.51 -8.09
C ILE A 152 -16.69 0.72 -8.83
N ILE A 153 -15.75 -0.23 -8.72
CA ILE A 153 -14.46 -0.19 -9.41
C ILE A 153 -14.66 -0.74 -10.81
N LYS A 154 -14.29 0.05 -11.81
CA LYS A 154 -14.37 -0.31 -13.22
C LYS A 154 -12.98 -0.39 -13.84
N PRO A 155 -12.75 -1.28 -14.81
CA PRO A 155 -11.53 -1.24 -15.58
C PRO A 155 -11.44 0.06 -16.39
N HIS A 156 -10.23 0.43 -16.79
CA HIS A 156 -10.02 1.51 -17.77
C HIS A 156 -10.18 1.04 -19.22
N ASN A 157 -10.14 -0.27 -19.42
CA ASN A 157 -10.46 -0.97 -20.66
C ASN A 157 -11.73 -1.82 -20.48
N ASP A 158 -12.01 -2.72 -21.40
CA ASP A 158 -13.23 -3.53 -21.39
C ASP A 158 -13.20 -4.72 -20.43
N LEU A 159 -12.01 -5.08 -19.92
CA LEU A 159 -11.80 -6.32 -19.15
C LEU A 159 -11.17 -6.04 -17.80
N MET A 160 -11.60 -6.81 -16.79
CA MET A 160 -10.96 -6.92 -15.49
C MET A 160 -10.66 -8.40 -15.21
N MET A 161 -9.40 -8.70 -14.88
CA MET A 161 -8.98 -10.05 -14.51
C MET A 161 -8.76 -10.10 -12.99
N SER A 162 -9.32 -11.13 -12.35
CA SER A 162 -9.06 -11.46 -10.95
C SER A 162 -8.20 -12.71 -10.91
N LEU A 163 -7.06 -12.61 -10.22
CA LEU A 163 -6.14 -13.73 -10.02
C LEU A 163 -6.03 -13.99 -8.52
N ASP A 164 -6.13 -15.26 -8.14
CA ASP A 164 -5.98 -15.71 -6.77
C ASP A 164 -5.27 -17.06 -6.74
N TYR A 165 -4.44 -17.28 -5.71
CA TYR A 165 -3.78 -18.56 -5.51
C TYR A 165 -4.71 -19.49 -4.72
N ASN A 166 -4.88 -20.70 -5.20
CA ASN A 166 -5.58 -21.74 -4.48
C ASN A 166 -4.73 -22.20 -3.27
N GLY A 167 -5.10 -21.75 -2.07
CA GLY A 167 -4.46 -22.12 -0.82
C GLY A 167 -2.97 -21.80 -0.72
N ALA A 168 -2.56 -20.57 -1.03
CA ALA A 168 -1.16 -20.14 -1.08
C ALA A 168 -0.34 -20.54 0.15
N GLU A 169 -0.90 -20.37 1.35
CA GLU A 169 -0.20 -20.66 2.61
C GLU A 169 0.11 -22.16 2.76
N ILE A 170 -0.87 -23.03 2.46
CA ILE A 170 -0.69 -24.48 2.56
C ILE A 170 0.29 -24.97 1.51
N ARG A 171 0.21 -24.44 0.28
CA ARG A 171 1.15 -24.78 -0.79
C ARG A 171 2.57 -24.36 -0.45
N THR A 172 2.76 -23.18 0.12
CA THR A 172 4.07 -22.73 0.60
C THR A 172 4.61 -23.66 1.70
N LEU A 173 3.74 -24.09 2.63
CA LEU A 173 4.15 -25.02 3.69
C LEU A 173 4.58 -26.37 3.10
N LEU A 174 3.83 -26.92 2.15
CA LEU A 174 4.21 -28.18 1.48
C LEU A 174 5.56 -28.07 0.78
N ASP A 175 5.80 -26.94 0.09
CA ASP A 175 7.08 -26.68 -0.59
C ASP A 175 8.23 -26.60 0.40
N LEU A 176 8.07 -25.87 1.49
CA LEU A 176 9.07 -25.79 2.58
C LEU A 176 9.37 -27.15 3.23
N CYS A 177 8.38 -28.06 3.27
CA CYS A 177 8.53 -29.43 3.75
C CYS A 177 9.05 -30.40 2.67
N GLY A 178 9.36 -29.92 1.48
CA GLY A 178 9.78 -30.76 0.34
C GLY A 178 8.71 -31.73 -0.15
N GLN A 179 7.43 -31.44 0.11
CA GLN A 179 6.30 -32.25 -0.31
C GLN A 179 5.84 -31.90 -1.72
N GLN A 180 5.39 -32.92 -2.46
CA GLN A 180 4.85 -32.71 -3.81
C GLN A 180 3.57 -31.89 -3.76
N GLN A 181 3.49 -30.90 -4.67
CA GLN A 181 2.30 -30.05 -4.80
C GLN A 181 1.14 -30.82 -5.43
N PRO A 182 -0.06 -30.84 -4.83
CA PRO A 182 -1.24 -31.44 -5.43
C PRO A 182 -1.70 -30.62 -6.65
N GLU A 183 -2.11 -31.31 -7.72
CA GLU A 183 -2.60 -30.69 -8.96
C GLU A 183 -4.03 -30.15 -8.83
N TYR A 184 -4.80 -30.68 -7.87
CA TYR A 184 -6.19 -30.30 -7.62
C TYR A 184 -6.33 -29.35 -6.43
N ASP A 185 -7.57 -29.08 -6.03
CA ASP A 185 -7.84 -28.13 -4.93
C ASP A 185 -7.16 -28.55 -3.63
N ILE A 186 -6.39 -27.65 -3.06
CA ILE A 186 -5.57 -27.92 -1.86
C ILE A 186 -6.43 -28.20 -0.61
N HIS A 187 -7.65 -27.67 -0.56
CA HIS A 187 -8.56 -27.93 0.57
C HIS A 187 -9.13 -29.35 0.50
N GLU A 188 -9.45 -29.83 -0.71
CA GLU A 188 -9.85 -31.24 -0.92
C GLU A 188 -8.69 -32.17 -0.59
N TRP A 189 -7.48 -31.84 -1.05
CA TRP A 189 -6.29 -32.61 -0.70
C TRP A 189 -6.08 -32.69 0.80
N ASN A 190 -6.22 -31.57 1.52
CA ASN A 190 -6.04 -31.49 2.96
C ASN A 190 -7.09 -32.34 3.72
N ILE A 191 -8.35 -32.32 3.29
CA ILE A 191 -9.41 -33.17 3.85
C ILE A 191 -9.04 -34.65 3.70
N GLN A 192 -8.58 -35.06 2.51
CA GLN A 192 -8.29 -36.45 2.22
C GLN A 192 -7.03 -36.97 2.92
N ASN A 193 -5.98 -36.14 3.05
CA ASN A 193 -4.65 -36.59 3.47
C ASN A 193 -4.26 -36.15 4.90
N VAL A 194 -5.03 -35.25 5.51
CA VAL A 194 -4.72 -34.75 6.87
C VAL A 194 -5.90 -34.94 7.81
N ILE A 195 -7.11 -34.56 7.42
CA ILE A 195 -8.27 -34.54 8.31
C ILE A 195 -8.89 -35.94 8.46
N ASN A 196 -8.93 -36.72 7.39
CA ASN A 196 -9.52 -38.07 7.44
C ASN A 196 -8.60 -39.11 8.13
N ASP A 197 -7.32 -38.77 8.34
CA ASP A 197 -6.37 -39.63 9.07
C ASP A 197 -6.33 -39.30 10.59
N LEU A 198 -7.09 -38.32 11.07
CA LEU A 198 -7.27 -37.95 12.47
C LEU A 198 -8.57 -38.56 13.06
#